data_d9d62ec1f2ebf737b2baa199523b0e05
#
_entry.id   d9d62ec1f2ebf737b2baa199523b0e05
#
_cell.length_a   1.000
_cell.length_b   1.000
_cell.length_c   1.000
_cell.angle_alpha   90.00
_cell.angle_beta   90.00
_cell.angle_gamma   90.00
#
_symmetry.space_group_name_H-M   'P 1'
#
loop_
_entity.id
_entity.type
_entity.pdbx_description
1 polymer ?
#
loop_
_entity_poly.entity_id
_entity_poly.type
_entity_poly.pdbx_seq_one_letter_code
_entity_poly.pdbx_strand_id
1 'polypeptide(L)'
;MDTMKKGLINVLEEKLTNAMLQNSSIVVQTETVDETCCRNLIHIDNYDKDDKHISLYDNQFELYFNVNDSTEIDYDEFEKSFHLKNPHTDVFVSFLD
;
A
#
# COMPACT_ATOMS: atom_id res chain seq x y z
N MET A 1 -17.51 7.58 2.43
CA MET A 1 -16.21 7.18 3.01
C MET A 1 -15.92 8.01 4.24
N ASP A 2 -15.43 7.37 5.28
CA ASP A 2 -15.03 8.01 6.52
C ASP A 2 -13.93 9.05 6.27
N THR A 3 -14.02 10.21 6.90
CA THR A 3 -13.05 11.31 6.72
C THR A 3 -11.63 10.90 7.13
N MET A 4 -11.50 10.15 8.23
CA MET A 4 -10.21 9.65 8.70
C MET A 4 -9.58 8.69 7.70
N LYS A 5 -10.36 7.76 7.18
CA LYS A 5 -9.93 6.81 6.17
C LYS A 5 -9.46 7.51 4.90
N LYS A 6 -10.23 8.49 4.43
CA LYS A 6 -9.87 9.27 3.26
C LYS A 6 -8.57 10.05 3.46
N GLY A 7 -8.38 10.62 4.65
CA GLY A 7 -7.16 11.31 5.01
C GLY A 7 -5.94 10.40 4.99
N LEU A 8 -6.07 9.18 5.54
CA LEU A 8 -4.98 8.21 5.54
C LEU A 8 -4.64 7.71 4.13
N ILE A 9 -5.66 7.53 3.28
CA ILE A 9 -5.44 7.17 1.88
C ILE A 9 -4.67 8.27 1.16
N ASN A 10 -5.01 9.54 1.40
CA ASN A 10 -4.30 10.66 0.80
C ASN A 10 -2.83 10.71 1.25
N VAL A 11 -2.56 10.43 2.52
CA VAL A 11 -1.20 10.37 3.04
C VAL A 11 -0.43 9.20 2.38
N LEU A 12 -1.06 8.06 2.23
CA LEU A 12 -0.46 6.91 1.55
C LEU A 12 -0.07 7.27 0.12
N GLU A 13 -0.98 7.90 -0.63
CA GLU A 13 -0.69 8.31 -2.01
C GLU A 13 0.45 9.32 -2.08
N GLU A 14 0.49 10.28 -1.15
CA GLU A 14 1.57 11.25 -1.10
C GLU A 14 2.92 10.58 -0.86
N LYS A 15 2.96 9.62 0.05
CA LYS A 15 4.20 8.88 0.33
C LYS A 15 4.62 7.99 -0.84
N LEU A 16 3.67 7.38 -1.53
CA LEU A 16 3.97 6.59 -2.74
C LEU A 16 4.54 7.49 -3.84
N THR A 17 3.96 8.66 -4.04
CA THR A 17 4.46 9.62 -5.02
C THR A 17 5.88 10.07 -4.66
N ASN A 18 6.13 10.37 -3.39
CA ASN A 18 7.46 10.78 -2.94
C ASN A 18 8.49 9.66 -3.14
N ALA A 19 8.13 8.43 -2.82
CA ALA A 19 9.02 7.28 -3.01
C ALA A 19 9.36 7.12 -4.50
N MET A 20 8.37 7.26 -5.36
CA MET A 20 8.58 7.18 -6.81
C MET A 20 9.54 8.28 -7.30
N LEU A 21 9.33 9.53 -6.88
CA LEU A 21 10.15 10.66 -7.30
C LEU A 21 11.58 10.61 -6.76
N GLN A 22 11.76 10.02 -5.58
CA GLN A 22 13.07 9.93 -4.92
C GLN A 22 13.79 8.61 -5.21
N ASN A 23 13.21 7.75 -6.03
CA ASN A 23 13.74 6.41 -6.30
C ASN A 23 13.94 5.57 -5.02
N SER A 24 13.09 5.77 -4.04
CA SER A 24 13.15 5.01 -2.80
C SER A 24 12.40 3.69 -2.96
N SER A 25 12.91 2.65 -2.29
CA SER A 25 12.23 1.36 -2.28
C SER A 25 11.20 1.31 -1.16
N ILE A 26 10.17 0.49 -1.36
CA ILE A 26 9.17 0.19 -0.34
C ILE A 26 9.07 -1.32 -0.16
N VAL A 27 8.55 -1.74 0.98
CA VAL A 27 8.25 -3.16 1.23
C VAL A 27 6.74 -3.31 1.28
N VAL A 28 6.21 -4.22 0.48
CA VAL A 28 4.78 -4.56 0.51
C VAL A 28 4.66 -6.02 0.94
N GLN A 29 3.97 -6.24 2.06
CA GLN A 29 3.71 -7.57 2.59
C GLN A 29 2.22 -7.84 2.50
N THR A 30 1.86 -8.97 1.90
CA THR A 30 0.47 -9.39 1.75
C THR A 30 0.27 -10.68 2.51
N GLU A 31 -0.75 -10.73 3.38
CA GLU A 31 -1.12 -11.90 4.14
C GLU A 31 -2.57 -12.27 3.83
N THR A 32 -2.83 -13.54 3.62
CA THR A 32 -4.17 -14.06 3.32
C THR A 32 -4.71 -14.86 4.49
N VAL A 33 -6.03 -15.17 4.46
CA VAL A 33 -6.70 -15.91 5.55
C VAL A 33 -6.17 -17.33 5.71
N ASP A 34 -5.57 -17.91 4.69
CA ASP A 34 -4.96 -19.25 4.76
C ASP A 34 -3.50 -19.20 5.21
N GLU A 35 -3.09 -18.09 5.80
CA GLU A 35 -1.75 -17.86 6.36
C GLU A 35 -0.64 -17.77 5.31
N THR A 36 -0.99 -17.60 4.04
CA THR A 36 0.00 -17.35 3.00
C THR A 36 0.51 -15.91 3.15
N CYS A 37 1.83 -15.77 3.18
CA CYS A 37 2.47 -14.45 3.33
C CYS A 37 3.46 -14.25 2.18
N CYS A 38 3.31 -13.12 1.48
CA CYS A 38 4.24 -12.69 0.43
C CYS A 38 4.80 -11.34 0.80
N ARG A 39 6.12 -11.22 0.71
CA ARG A 39 6.80 -9.95 1.00
C ARG A 39 7.68 -9.58 -0.18
N ASN A 40 7.49 -8.36 -0.69
CA ASN A 40 8.21 -7.87 -1.86
C ASN A 40 8.86 -6.53 -1.58
N LEU A 41 10.14 -6.43 -1.95
CA LEU A 41 10.83 -5.15 -2.00
C LEU A 41 10.58 -4.57 -3.39
N ILE A 42 9.99 -3.39 -3.45
CA ILE A 42 9.54 -2.79 -4.70
C ILE A 42 10.21 -1.44 -4.90
N HIS A 43 10.77 -1.24 -6.08
CA HIS A 43 11.20 0.06 -6.55
C HIS A 43 10.12 0.57 -7.49
N ILE A 44 9.35 1.56 -7.05
CA ILE A 44 8.18 2.02 -7.80
C ILE A 44 8.60 2.87 -8.99
N ASP A 45 8.32 2.38 -10.21
CA ASP A 45 8.52 3.15 -11.43
C ASP A 45 7.29 3.99 -11.76
N ASN A 46 6.11 3.49 -11.39
CA ASN A 46 4.86 4.20 -11.60
C ASN A 46 3.79 3.62 -10.68
N TYR A 47 2.73 4.37 -10.44
CA TYR A 47 1.57 3.84 -9.75
C TYR A 47 0.29 4.44 -10.31
N ASP A 48 -0.80 3.73 -10.11
CA ASP A 48 -2.12 4.13 -10.57
C ASP A 48 -3.13 3.91 -9.46
N LYS A 49 -4.18 4.69 -9.44
CA LYS A 49 -5.25 4.54 -8.46
C LYS A 49 -6.59 4.75 -9.12
N ASP A 50 -7.53 3.85 -8.85
CA ASP A 50 -8.94 4.07 -9.18
C ASP A 50 -9.77 4.03 -7.90
N ASP A 51 -11.10 3.95 -8.01
CA ASP A 51 -12.01 3.98 -6.86
C ASP A 51 -11.89 2.76 -5.96
N LYS A 52 -11.23 1.68 -6.41
CA LYS A 52 -11.23 0.39 -5.73
C LYS A 52 -9.85 -0.19 -5.48
N HIS A 53 -8.84 0.26 -6.20
CA HIS A 53 -7.50 -0.34 -6.16
C HIS A 53 -6.40 0.70 -6.23
N ILE A 54 -5.25 0.33 -5.67
CA ILE A 54 -3.97 0.98 -5.95
C ILE A 54 -3.10 -0.05 -6.65
N SER A 55 -2.51 0.31 -7.78
CA SER A 55 -1.60 -0.53 -8.56
C SER A 55 -0.21 0.06 -8.54
N LEU A 56 0.78 -0.75 -8.21
CA LEU A 56 2.19 -0.35 -8.19
C LEU A 56 2.93 -1.08 -9.30
N TYR A 57 3.72 -0.35 -10.05
CA TYR A 57 4.46 -0.91 -11.18
C TYR A 57 5.96 -0.84 -10.92
N ASP A 58 6.58 -1.99 -11.00
CA ASP A 58 8.03 -2.16 -11.00
C ASP A 58 8.44 -2.62 -12.40
N ASN A 59 9.73 -2.53 -12.75
CA ASN A 59 10.24 -2.98 -14.05
C ASN A 59 9.84 -4.39 -14.43
N GLN A 60 9.59 -5.24 -13.45
CA GLN A 60 9.42 -6.68 -13.67
C GLN A 60 8.02 -7.19 -13.40
N PHE A 61 7.22 -6.45 -12.63
CA PHE A 61 5.90 -6.91 -12.26
C PHE A 61 4.99 -5.77 -11.84
N GLU A 62 3.72 -6.11 -11.76
CA GLU A 62 2.66 -5.23 -11.25
C GLU A 62 2.14 -5.83 -9.95
N LEU A 63 1.96 -5.00 -8.94
CA LEU A 63 1.31 -5.38 -7.70
C LEU A 63 0.14 -4.46 -7.46
N TYR A 64 -1.03 -5.02 -7.16
CA TYR A 64 -2.17 -4.19 -6.80
C TYR A 64 -2.80 -4.67 -5.51
N PHE A 65 -3.47 -3.75 -4.82
CA PHE A 65 -4.23 -4.09 -3.62
C PHE A 65 -5.50 -3.27 -3.55
N ASN A 66 -6.49 -3.82 -2.87
CA ASN A 66 -7.81 -3.21 -2.77
C ASN A 66 -7.81 -2.05 -1.77
N VAL A 67 -8.42 -0.94 -2.17
CA VAL A 67 -8.72 0.19 -1.29
C VAL A 67 -10.13 0.62 -1.63
N ASN A 68 -11.11 0.02 -0.96
CA ASN A 68 -12.52 0.25 -1.24
C ASN A 68 -13.29 0.46 0.08
N ASP A 69 -14.61 0.48 0.02
CA ASP A 69 -15.43 0.74 1.20
C ASP A 69 -15.29 -0.32 2.29
N SER A 70 -14.88 -1.54 1.93
CA SER A 70 -14.65 -2.63 2.87
C SER A 70 -13.24 -2.65 3.46
N THR A 71 -12.36 -1.77 3.00
CA THR A 71 -10.97 -1.70 3.47
C THR A 71 -10.87 -0.83 4.71
N GLU A 72 -10.24 -1.34 5.76
CA GLU A 72 -9.84 -0.53 6.91
C GLU A 72 -8.37 -0.17 6.74
N ILE A 73 -8.00 1.05 7.11
CA ILE A 73 -6.62 1.51 6.96
C ILE A 73 -6.13 2.13 8.26
N ASP A 74 -4.92 1.73 8.67
CA ASP A 74 -4.21 2.28 9.81
C ASP A 74 -2.80 2.66 9.41
N TYR A 75 -2.21 3.61 10.11
CA TYR A 75 -0.83 4.02 9.90
C TYR A 75 -0.06 3.95 11.21
N ASP A 76 1.09 3.27 11.20
CA ASP A 76 2.02 3.23 12.30
C ASP A 76 3.16 4.21 12.01
N GLU A 77 3.14 5.35 12.70
CA GLU A 77 4.15 6.39 12.54
C GLU A 77 5.55 5.94 12.91
N PHE A 78 5.64 5.07 13.90
CA PHE A 78 6.91 4.59 14.40
C PHE A 78 7.61 3.69 13.39
N GLU A 79 6.86 2.80 12.75
CA GLU A 79 7.39 1.89 11.75
C GLU A 79 7.28 2.43 10.32
N LYS A 80 6.62 3.57 10.15
CA LYS A 80 6.33 4.17 8.84
C LYS A 80 5.62 3.19 7.91
N SER A 81 4.62 2.51 8.46
CA SER A 81 3.93 1.43 7.79
C SER A 81 2.44 1.66 7.77
N PHE A 82 1.81 1.41 6.62
CA PHE A 82 0.36 1.39 6.49
C PHE A 82 -0.13 -0.04 6.54
N HIS A 83 -1.22 -0.26 7.27
CA HIS A 83 -1.92 -1.54 7.29
C HIS A 83 -3.27 -1.36 6.64
N LEU A 84 -3.50 -2.04 5.54
CA LEU A 84 -4.77 -2.05 4.82
C LEU A 84 -5.43 -3.41 5.04
N LYS A 85 -6.52 -3.40 5.78
CA LYS A 85 -7.21 -4.63 6.16
C LYS A 85 -8.45 -4.83 5.30
N ASN A 86 -8.47 -5.89 4.54
CA ASN A 86 -9.59 -6.31 3.70
C ASN A 86 -10.18 -7.60 4.26
N PRO A 87 -11.41 -7.99 3.87
CA PRO A 87 -12.06 -9.19 4.44
C PRO A 87 -11.25 -10.46 4.32
N HIS A 88 -10.44 -10.61 3.27
CA HIS A 88 -9.68 -11.84 3.03
C HIS A 88 -8.18 -11.63 2.93
N THR A 89 -7.71 -10.39 3.05
CA THR A 89 -6.31 -10.07 2.81
C THR A 89 -5.89 -8.87 3.64
N ASP A 90 -4.72 -8.97 4.29
CA ASP A 90 -4.08 -7.84 4.95
C ASP A 90 -2.88 -7.42 4.11
N VAL A 91 -2.71 -6.11 3.91
CA VAL A 91 -1.60 -5.55 3.17
C VAL A 91 -0.86 -4.57 4.05
N PHE A 92 0.46 -4.73 4.16
CA PHE A 92 1.32 -3.82 4.90
C PHE A 92 2.26 -3.14 3.92
N VAL A 93 2.26 -1.81 3.91
CA VAL A 93 3.13 -1.01 3.05
C VAL A 93 4.09 -0.24 3.93
N SER A 94 5.38 -0.55 3.85
CA SER A 94 6.42 0.07 4.67
C SER A 94 7.37 0.88 3.80
N PHE A 95 7.71 2.08 4.28
CA PHE A 95 8.60 3.00 3.56
C PHE A 95 9.98 2.97 4.20
N LEU A 96 11.01 2.81 3.35
CA LEU A 96 12.39 2.57 3.78
C LEU A 96 13.28 3.82 3.74
N ASP A 97 12.72 4.98 3.71
CA ASP A 97 13.51 6.22 3.70
C ASP A 97 14.03 6.64 5.08
#